data_8cc6af8bb5d4a608ebf20f0e63fd5dda
#
_entry.id   8cc6af8bb5d4a608ebf20f0e63fd5dda
#
_cell.length_a   1.000
_cell.length_b   1.000
_cell.length_c   1.000
_cell.angle_alpha   90.00
_cell.angle_beta   90.00
_cell.angle_gamma   90.00
#
_symmetry.space_group_name_H-M   'P 1'
#
loop_
_entity.id
_entity.type
_entity.pdbx_description
1 polymer ?
#
loop_
_entity_poly.entity_id
_entity_poly.type
_entity_poly.pdbx_seq_one_letter_code
_entity_poly.pdbx_strand_id
1 'polypeptide(L)'
;MPTRKNVEVPVSMRRRNIPPLLEDEKEDGKVIPTECAIKVFKTTLNEFKNRDKYIKDDFRFKDRFSKLNPRKIIRMWAEKEMHNLTRMQKAGIPCPTVVLLKKHILVMSFIGHDQVPAPKLKEVKLSEEEMKDAYHQTLHLMQQLYKECTLVHADLSEYNMLWHAGKVWLIDVSQSVEPTHPHGLEFLFRDCRNVSQFFQKGGVKEALNERELFNAVSGLSISADNEADFLAEIEALEKMNEDHVQKNGRKAASFLKDEGSPPMLYAE
;
A
#
# COMPACT_ATOMS: atom_id res chain seq x y z
N MET A 1 -25.55 -1.51 4.80
CA MET A 1 -24.25 -1.78 4.15
C MET A 1 -24.06 -0.80 3.02
N PRO A 2 -23.10 0.12 3.03
CA PRO A 2 -22.87 1.00 1.91
C PRO A 2 -22.12 0.24 0.82
N THR A 3 -22.70 0.17 -0.36
CA THR A 3 -22.13 -0.40 -1.57
C THR A 3 -20.85 0.36 -1.93
N ARG A 4 -19.71 -0.33 -1.89
CA ARG A 4 -18.43 0.17 -2.42
C ARG A 4 -18.59 0.41 -3.92
N LYS A 5 -18.63 1.66 -4.33
CA LYS A 5 -18.47 2.02 -5.74
C LYS A 5 -17.01 1.79 -6.12
N ASN A 6 -16.81 0.86 -7.05
CA ASN A 6 -15.54 0.57 -7.68
C ASN A 6 -14.85 1.87 -8.12
N VAL A 7 -13.60 2.04 -7.68
CA VAL A 7 -12.68 2.96 -8.35
C VAL A 7 -12.36 2.29 -9.69
N GLU A 8 -13.03 2.72 -10.75
CA GLU A 8 -12.68 2.30 -12.09
C GLU A 8 -11.24 2.72 -12.37
N VAL A 9 -10.38 1.72 -12.60
CA VAL A 9 -9.07 1.94 -13.21
C VAL A 9 -9.34 2.57 -14.58
N PRO A 10 -8.82 3.76 -14.90
CA PRO A 10 -9.10 4.40 -16.16
C PRO A 10 -8.65 3.50 -17.31
N VAL A 11 -9.56 3.29 -18.23
CA VAL A 11 -9.34 2.63 -19.52
C VAL A 11 -8.08 3.20 -20.17
N SER A 12 -7.20 2.33 -20.68
CA SER A 12 -6.02 2.65 -21.45
C SER A 12 -6.38 3.67 -22.54
N MET A 13 -5.70 4.82 -22.56
CA MET A 13 -5.79 5.72 -23.70
C MET A 13 -5.19 5.01 -24.90
N ARG A 14 -6.01 4.63 -25.87
CA ARG A 14 -5.53 4.18 -27.18
C ARG A 14 -4.65 5.26 -27.78
N ARG A 15 -3.40 4.91 -28.06
CA ARG A 15 -2.51 5.74 -28.88
C ARG A 15 -3.19 6.00 -30.23
N ARG A 16 -3.63 7.23 -30.49
CA ARG A 16 -3.87 7.69 -31.84
C ARG A 16 -2.55 8.24 -32.34
N ASN A 17 -1.91 7.54 -33.29
CA ASN A 17 -0.79 8.00 -34.12
C ASN A 17 0.38 8.65 -33.34
N ILE A 18 0.95 7.94 -32.38
CA ILE A 18 2.31 8.19 -31.94
C ILE A 18 3.18 7.27 -32.77
N PRO A 19 4.24 7.76 -33.44
CA PRO A 19 5.18 6.91 -34.15
C PRO A 19 5.74 5.88 -33.15
N PRO A 20 6.16 4.69 -33.62
CA PRO A 20 6.79 3.72 -32.72
C PRO A 20 7.93 4.42 -32.01
N LEU A 21 7.81 4.55 -30.68
CA LEU A 21 8.91 5.00 -29.86
C LEU A 21 10.02 3.98 -30.08
N LEU A 22 11.13 4.48 -30.60
CA LEU A 22 12.37 3.73 -30.76
C LEU A 22 12.67 3.02 -29.44
N GLU A 23 13.08 1.76 -29.58
CA GLU A 23 13.60 0.95 -28.49
C GLU A 23 14.66 1.77 -27.75
N ASP A 24 14.51 1.85 -26.41
CA ASP A 24 15.52 2.40 -25.49
C ASP A 24 15.94 3.87 -25.63
N GLU A 25 15.05 4.82 -25.48
CA GLU A 25 15.47 6.15 -25.04
C GLU A 25 15.78 6.12 -23.53
N LYS A 26 17.07 6.05 -23.23
CA LYS A 26 17.62 6.22 -21.88
C LYS A 26 17.67 7.72 -21.58
N GLU A 27 16.64 8.27 -21.00
CA GLU A 27 16.75 9.53 -20.27
C GLU A 27 17.17 9.17 -18.83
N ASP A 28 18.35 9.62 -18.42
CA ASP A 28 18.95 9.40 -17.10
C ASP A 28 19.12 7.92 -16.65
N GLY A 29 19.31 6.97 -17.57
CA GLY A 29 19.60 5.58 -17.23
C GLY A 29 18.38 4.78 -16.70
N LYS A 30 17.16 5.34 -16.72
CA LYS A 30 15.94 4.64 -16.34
C LYS A 30 15.26 4.04 -17.56
N VAL A 31 15.02 2.74 -17.50
CA VAL A 31 14.18 2.04 -18.48
C VAL A 31 12.73 2.45 -18.27
N ILE A 32 12.14 3.14 -19.25
CA ILE A 32 10.71 3.47 -19.20
C ILE A 32 9.94 2.22 -19.66
N PRO A 33 9.00 1.71 -18.84
CA PRO A 33 8.19 0.56 -19.27
C PRO A 33 7.37 0.89 -20.53
N THR A 34 7.25 -0.08 -21.43
CA THR A 34 6.44 0.05 -22.65
C THR A 34 4.95 0.29 -22.34
N GLU A 35 4.50 -0.21 -21.19
CA GLU A 35 3.12 -0.03 -20.70
C GLU A 35 3.15 0.59 -19.31
N CYS A 36 2.31 1.60 -19.11
CA CYS A 36 2.19 2.33 -17.84
C CYS A 36 0.74 2.40 -17.38
N ALA A 37 0.57 2.30 -16.07
CA ALA A 37 -0.68 2.65 -15.39
C ALA A 37 -0.63 4.10 -14.92
N ILE A 38 -1.73 4.83 -15.12
CA ILE A 38 -1.87 6.24 -14.71
C ILE A 38 -2.94 6.32 -13.63
N LYS A 39 -2.53 6.70 -12.41
CA LYS A 39 -3.43 6.94 -11.29
C LYS A 39 -3.63 8.45 -11.11
N VAL A 40 -4.88 8.90 -11.23
CA VAL A 40 -5.28 10.30 -11.02
C VAL A 40 -6.00 10.41 -9.68
N PHE A 41 -5.43 11.14 -8.74
CA PHE A 41 -6.05 11.38 -7.44
C PHE A 41 -7.11 12.48 -7.57
N LYS A 42 -8.38 12.13 -7.29
CA LYS A 42 -9.53 13.03 -7.47
C LYS A 42 -9.79 13.90 -6.25
N THR A 43 -10.35 15.09 -6.49
CA THR A 43 -10.65 16.12 -5.47
C THR A 43 -12.04 16.01 -4.85
N THR A 44 -12.76 14.91 -5.00
CA THR A 44 -14.15 14.81 -4.51
C THR A 44 -14.17 14.79 -2.98
N LEU A 45 -14.61 15.90 -2.42
CA LEU A 45 -14.60 16.22 -0.98
C LEU A 45 -15.34 15.21 -0.07
N ASN A 46 -16.32 14.46 -0.61
CA ASN A 46 -17.11 13.54 0.20
C ASN A 46 -16.40 12.22 0.54
N GLU A 47 -15.41 11.80 -0.25
CA GLU A 47 -14.65 10.59 0.00
C GLU A 47 -13.47 10.82 0.97
N PHE A 48 -13.09 12.08 1.20
CA PHE A 48 -11.93 12.44 2.04
C PHE A 48 -12.21 12.51 3.53
N LYS A 49 -13.47 12.71 3.97
CA LYS A 49 -13.80 12.88 5.39
C LYS A 49 -13.34 11.72 6.29
N ASN A 50 -13.30 10.51 5.76
CA ASN A 50 -12.85 9.33 6.51
C ASN A 50 -11.38 8.96 6.26
N ARG A 51 -10.69 9.66 5.35
CA ARG A 51 -9.30 9.39 4.99
C ARG A 51 -8.31 10.31 5.71
N ASP A 52 -8.78 11.36 6.35
CA ASP A 52 -7.93 12.33 7.06
C ASP A 52 -7.04 11.66 8.11
N LYS A 53 -7.55 10.63 8.80
CA LYS A 53 -6.82 9.88 9.82
C LYS A 53 -5.53 9.22 9.31
N TYR A 54 -5.43 8.86 8.03
CA TYR A 54 -4.23 8.24 7.44
C TYR A 54 -3.11 9.24 7.13
N ILE A 55 -3.39 10.55 7.16
CA ILE A 55 -2.41 11.60 6.90
C ILE A 55 -2.24 12.52 8.10
N LYS A 56 -3.35 12.91 8.75
CA LYS A 56 -3.34 13.88 9.84
C LYS A 56 -2.45 13.41 11.00
N ASP A 57 -2.50 12.11 11.29
CA ASP A 57 -1.78 11.50 12.38
C ASP A 57 -0.46 10.81 11.93
N ASP A 58 -0.18 10.83 10.62
CA ASP A 58 1.08 10.36 10.06
C ASP A 58 2.15 11.44 10.26
N PHE A 59 3.15 11.18 11.12
CA PHE A 59 4.18 12.16 11.47
C PHE A 59 5.00 12.65 10.27
N ARG A 60 5.06 11.89 9.17
CA ARG A 60 5.72 12.27 7.93
C ARG A 60 5.04 13.44 7.23
N PHE A 61 3.75 13.65 7.50
CA PHE A 61 2.91 14.61 6.78
C PHE A 61 2.17 15.60 7.70
N LYS A 62 2.05 15.32 9.01
CA LYS A 62 1.19 16.08 9.94
C LYS A 62 1.49 17.57 9.99
N ASP A 63 2.77 17.96 9.94
CA ASP A 63 3.17 19.37 9.99
C ASP A 63 2.78 20.15 8.73
N ARG A 64 2.63 19.43 7.61
CA ARG A 64 2.20 19.99 6.32
C ARG A 64 0.69 19.99 6.16
N PHE A 65 -0.03 19.16 6.94
CA PHE A 65 -1.47 18.94 6.78
C PHE A 65 -2.34 20.07 7.34
N SER A 66 -1.98 20.66 8.49
CA SER A 66 -2.85 21.57 9.27
C SER A 66 -3.24 22.88 8.58
N LYS A 67 -2.63 23.24 7.44
CA LYS A 67 -2.82 24.49 6.70
C LYS A 67 -3.14 24.30 5.21
N LEU A 68 -3.57 23.11 4.79
CA LEU A 68 -3.65 22.80 3.37
C LEU A 68 -5.06 22.97 2.81
N ASN A 69 -5.11 23.56 1.59
CA ASN A 69 -6.32 23.50 0.78
C ASN A 69 -6.48 22.08 0.17
N PRO A 70 -7.69 21.68 -0.26
CA PRO A 70 -7.97 20.34 -0.79
C PRO A 70 -7.03 19.88 -1.91
N ARG A 71 -6.57 20.80 -2.77
CA ARG A 71 -5.65 20.48 -3.88
C ARG A 71 -4.25 20.07 -3.37
N LYS A 72 -3.79 20.66 -2.27
CA LYS A 72 -2.50 20.27 -1.67
C LYS A 72 -2.61 18.92 -0.95
N ILE A 73 -3.75 18.64 -0.31
CA ILE A 73 -4.01 17.34 0.34
C ILE A 73 -3.92 16.21 -0.68
N ILE A 74 -4.49 16.39 -1.88
CA ILE A 74 -4.45 15.37 -2.93
C ILE A 74 -3.04 15.12 -3.45
N ARG A 75 -2.24 16.16 -3.59
CA ARG A 75 -0.82 16.00 -3.93
C ARG A 75 -0.08 15.20 -2.85
N MET A 76 -0.36 15.45 -1.58
CA MET A 76 0.23 14.67 -0.48
C MET A 76 -0.15 13.19 -0.56
N TRP A 77 -1.37 12.86 -0.95
CA TRP A 77 -1.80 11.48 -1.17
C TRP A 77 -0.99 10.82 -2.29
N ALA A 78 -0.78 11.52 -3.40
CA ALA A 78 0.03 11.02 -4.51
C ALA A 78 1.50 10.88 -4.13
N GLU A 79 2.07 11.85 -3.41
CA GLU A 79 3.42 11.79 -2.85
C GLU A 79 3.57 10.60 -1.89
N LYS A 80 2.59 10.41 -1.00
CA LYS A 80 2.60 9.31 -0.03
C LYS A 80 2.61 7.94 -0.72
N GLU A 81 1.78 7.74 -1.74
CA GLU A 81 1.78 6.49 -2.50
C GLU A 81 3.10 6.27 -3.23
N MET A 82 3.65 7.30 -3.88
CA MET A 82 4.96 7.22 -4.53
C MET A 82 6.06 6.79 -3.55
N HIS A 83 6.12 7.42 -2.37
CA HIS A 83 7.13 7.06 -1.37
C HIS A 83 6.95 5.63 -0.84
N ASN A 84 5.71 5.21 -0.59
CA ASN A 84 5.43 3.85 -0.12
C ASN A 84 5.81 2.82 -1.18
N LEU A 85 5.44 3.01 -2.46
CA LEU A 85 5.86 2.14 -3.56
C LEU A 85 7.38 2.07 -3.68
N THR A 86 8.07 3.20 -3.57
CA THR A 86 9.54 3.24 -3.64
C THR A 86 10.19 2.45 -2.50
N ARG A 87 9.64 2.52 -1.27
CA ARG A 87 10.10 1.69 -0.13
C ARG A 87 9.91 0.20 -0.40
N MET A 88 8.74 -0.18 -0.92
CA MET A 88 8.42 -1.57 -1.26
C MET A 88 9.34 -2.12 -2.35
N GLN A 89 9.62 -1.33 -3.38
CA GLN A 89 10.55 -1.71 -4.44
C GLN A 89 11.96 -1.97 -3.92
N LYS A 90 12.46 -1.09 -3.04
CA LYS A 90 13.78 -1.27 -2.41
C LYS A 90 13.87 -2.57 -1.59
N ALA A 91 12.77 -2.99 -0.98
CA ALA A 91 12.67 -4.26 -0.25
C ALA A 91 12.37 -5.47 -1.15
N GLY A 92 12.26 -5.29 -2.48
CA GLY A 92 11.97 -6.38 -3.41
C GLY A 92 10.53 -6.89 -3.39
N ILE A 93 9.60 -6.14 -2.78
CA ILE A 93 8.17 -6.48 -2.76
C ILE A 93 7.57 -6.28 -4.15
N PRO A 94 6.88 -7.28 -4.74
CA PRO A 94 6.18 -7.12 -6.00
C PRO A 94 5.10 -6.04 -5.91
N CYS A 95 5.36 -4.91 -6.56
CA CYS A 95 4.46 -3.76 -6.62
C CYS A 95 4.76 -2.93 -7.88
N PRO A 96 3.87 -2.02 -8.31
CA PRO A 96 4.15 -1.14 -9.43
C PRO A 96 5.41 -0.29 -9.23
N THR A 97 6.24 -0.20 -10.27
CA THR A 97 7.42 0.68 -10.27
C THR A 97 6.99 2.10 -10.60
N VAL A 98 7.41 3.06 -9.76
CA VAL A 98 7.12 4.47 -10.01
C VAL A 98 7.94 4.98 -11.18
N VAL A 99 7.27 5.52 -12.19
CA VAL A 99 7.88 6.16 -13.36
C VAL A 99 7.94 7.66 -13.17
N LEU A 100 6.81 8.29 -12.86
CA LEU A 100 6.68 9.74 -12.74
C LEU A 100 5.58 10.12 -11.76
N LEU A 101 5.82 11.15 -10.97
CA LEU A 101 4.79 11.87 -10.23
C LEU A 101 4.72 13.31 -10.70
N LYS A 102 3.56 13.74 -11.20
CA LYS A 102 3.29 15.14 -11.54
C LYS A 102 2.03 15.63 -10.86
N LYS A 103 2.18 16.47 -9.86
CA LYS A 103 1.08 17.01 -9.04
C LYS A 103 0.28 15.88 -8.35
N HIS A 104 -0.90 15.57 -8.88
CA HIS A 104 -1.82 14.53 -8.37
C HIS A 104 -1.95 13.36 -9.36
N ILE A 105 -1.02 13.23 -10.31
CA ILE A 105 -0.99 12.16 -11.31
C ILE A 105 0.26 11.33 -11.05
N LEU A 106 0.07 10.06 -10.75
CA LEU A 106 1.13 9.09 -10.56
C LEU A 106 1.14 8.14 -11.75
N VAL A 107 2.28 8.07 -12.42
CA VAL A 107 2.56 7.13 -13.51
C VAL A 107 3.44 6.03 -12.97
N MET A 108 3.08 4.78 -13.20
CA MET A 108 3.78 3.60 -12.69
C MET A 108 3.76 2.48 -13.73
N SER A 109 4.59 1.47 -13.54
CA SER A 109 4.58 0.29 -14.41
C SER A 109 3.19 -0.38 -14.37
N PHE A 110 2.78 -0.88 -15.54
CA PHE A 110 1.56 -1.65 -15.66
C PHE A 110 1.81 -3.10 -15.24
N ILE A 111 0.94 -3.66 -14.41
CA ILE A 111 0.97 -5.07 -14.04
C ILE A 111 -0.07 -5.80 -14.89
N GLY A 112 0.41 -6.53 -15.86
CA GLY A 112 -0.44 -7.20 -16.86
C GLY A 112 0.34 -7.53 -18.12
N HIS A 113 -0.37 -7.86 -19.20
CA HIS A 113 0.20 -8.18 -20.50
C HIS A 113 -0.70 -7.66 -21.61
N ASP A 114 -0.13 -7.08 -22.66
CA ASP A 114 -0.85 -6.58 -23.83
C ASP A 114 -2.06 -5.68 -23.50
N GLN A 115 -1.88 -4.72 -22.60
CA GLN A 115 -2.91 -3.79 -22.11
C GLN A 115 -4.05 -4.47 -21.34
N VAL A 116 -3.95 -5.78 -21.04
CA VAL A 116 -4.88 -6.49 -20.18
C VAL A 116 -4.33 -6.50 -18.76
N PRO A 117 -5.02 -5.88 -17.79
CA PRO A 117 -4.54 -5.86 -16.43
C PRO A 117 -4.56 -7.26 -15.81
N ALA A 118 -3.57 -7.54 -14.97
CA ALA A 118 -3.58 -8.73 -14.16
C ALA A 118 -4.85 -8.77 -13.29
N PRO A 119 -5.52 -9.92 -13.15
CA PRO A 119 -6.72 -10.05 -12.36
C PRO A 119 -6.40 -9.86 -10.87
N LYS A 120 -7.34 -9.33 -10.13
CA LYS A 120 -7.29 -9.32 -8.67
C LYS A 120 -7.47 -10.74 -8.12
N LEU A 121 -6.91 -11.03 -6.95
CA LEU A 121 -7.14 -12.32 -6.30
C LEU A 121 -8.63 -12.62 -6.11
N LYS A 122 -9.46 -11.59 -5.97
CA LYS A 122 -10.92 -11.72 -5.92
C LYS A 122 -11.54 -12.30 -7.18
N GLU A 123 -10.94 -12.04 -8.33
CA GLU A 123 -11.52 -12.30 -9.65
C GLU A 123 -10.93 -13.54 -10.32
N VAL A 124 -9.72 -13.92 -9.95
CA VAL A 124 -9.02 -15.05 -10.54
C VAL A 124 -9.50 -16.37 -9.94
N LYS A 125 -9.62 -17.39 -10.75
CA LYS A 125 -9.89 -18.77 -10.31
C LYS A 125 -8.54 -19.50 -10.21
N LEU A 126 -8.08 -19.70 -8.99
CA LEU A 126 -6.85 -20.42 -8.68
C LEU A 126 -7.19 -21.89 -8.35
N SER A 127 -6.27 -22.79 -8.69
CA SER A 127 -6.28 -24.15 -8.15
C SER A 127 -6.01 -24.14 -6.64
N GLU A 128 -6.23 -25.28 -5.96
CA GLU A 128 -5.92 -25.39 -4.52
C GLU A 128 -4.45 -25.12 -4.23
N GLU A 129 -3.54 -25.59 -5.08
CA GLU A 129 -2.10 -25.38 -4.95
C GLU A 129 -1.73 -23.91 -5.15
N GLU A 130 -2.25 -23.27 -6.19
CA GLU A 130 -2.02 -21.85 -6.43
C GLU A 130 -2.60 -20.96 -5.32
N MET A 131 -3.78 -21.33 -4.78
CA MET A 131 -4.40 -20.60 -3.68
C MET A 131 -3.56 -20.71 -2.41
N LYS A 132 -3.01 -21.88 -2.13
CA LYS A 132 -2.08 -22.12 -1.04
C LYS A 132 -0.78 -21.34 -1.22
N ASP A 133 -0.20 -21.37 -2.42
CA ASP A 133 1.00 -20.61 -2.76
C ASP A 133 0.75 -19.10 -2.62
N ALA A 134 -0.38 -18.60 -3.13
CA ALA A 134 -0.78 -17.19 -2.97
C ALA A 134 -0.91 -16.79 -1.48
N TYR A 135 -1.40 -17.70 -0.62
CA TYR A 135 -1.44 -17.45 0.83
C TYR A 135 -0.03 -17.30 1.42
N HIS A 136 0.87 -18.23 1.13
CA HIS A 136 2.25 -18.17 1.65
C HIS A 136 2.99 -16.93 1.15
N GLN A 137 2.81 -16.58 -0.13
CA GLN A 137 3.36 -15.34 -0.67
C GLN A 137 2.77 -14.12 0.06
N THR A 138 1.45 -14.06 0.27
CA THR A 138 0.81 -12.95 0.96
C THR A 138 1.31 -12.79 2.40
N LEU A 139 1.43 -13.91 3.15
CA LEU A 139 1.99 -13.89 4.49
C LEU A 139 3.42 -13.32 4.50
N HIS A 140 4.26 -13.78 3.60
CA HIS A 140 5.63 -13.32 3.47
C HIS A 140 5.68 -11.82 3.12
N LEU A 141 4.87 -11.37 2.16
CA LEU A 141 4.78 -9.96 1.76
C LEU A 141 4.31 -9.05 2.91
N MET A 142 3.35 -9.51 3.72
CA MET A 142 2.91 -8.76 4.91
C MET A 142 4.05 -8.63 5.93
N GLN A 143 4.83 -9.70 6.14
CA GLN A 143 5.99 -9.66 7.05
C GLN A 143 7.09 -8.73 6.53
N GLN A 144 7.42 -8.77 5.25
CA GLN A 144 8.39 -7.86 4.64
C GLN A 144 7.91 -6.41 4.71
N LEU A 145 6.62 -6.17 4.39
CA LEU A 145 6.04 -4.83 4.45
C LEU A 145 6.17 -4.23 5.86
N TYR A 146 5.87 -5.03 6.89
CA TYR A 146 5.94 -4.61 8.28
C TYR A 146 7.38 -4.43 8.77
N LYS A 147 8.25 -5.43 8.55
CA LYS A 147 9.61 -5.49 9.13
C LYS A 147 10.63 -4.69 8.33
N GLU A 148 10.61 -4.81 7.01
CA GLU A 148 11.63 -4.21 6.14
C GLU A 148 11.23 -2.83 5.63
N CYS A 149 9.96 -2.67 5.23
CA CYS A 149 9.44 -1.37 4.80
C CYS A 149 8.96 -0.50 5.95
N THR A 150 8.80 -1.04 7.17
CA THR A 150 8.18 -0.33 8.30
C THR A 150 6.83 0.26 7.89
N LEU A 151 6.01 -0.53 7.19
CA LEU A 151 4.70 -0.13 6.67
C LEU A 151 3.63 -1.15 7.03
N VAL A 152 2.44 -0.65 7.31
CA VAL A 152 1.18 -1.38 7.32
C VAL A 152 0.40 -0.94 6.09
N HIS A 153 -0.17 -1.86 5.33
CA HIS A 153 -0.92 -1.53 4.11
C HIS A 153 -2.14 -0.66 4.41
N ALA A 154 -2.82 -0.98 5.50
CA ALA A 154 -3.99 -0.28 6.01
C ALA A 154 -5.26 -0.31 5.12
N ASP A 155 -5.22 -1.11 4.07
CA ASP A 155 -6.37 -1.44 3.19
C ASP A 155 -6.13 -2.75 2.41
N LEU A 156 -5.35 -3.68 3.00
CA LEU A 156 -5.05 -4.95 2.35
C LEU A 156 -6.30 -5.82 2.28
N SER A 157 -6.57 -6.30 1.10
CA SER A 157 -7.67 -7.21 0.82
C SER A 157 -7.47 -7.87 -0.55
N GLU A 158 -8.30 -8.85 -0.87
CA GLU A 158 -8.34 -9.54 -2.17
C GLU A 158 -8.54 -8.60 -3.38
N TYR A 159 -8.92 -7.34 -3.14
CA TYR A 159 -9.07 -6.31 -4.16
C TYR A 159 -7.79 -5.54 -4.45
N ASN A 160 -6.85 -5.51 -3.49
CA ASN A 160 -5.58 -4.80 -3.58
C ASN A 160 -4.38 -5.76 -3.76
N MET A 161 -4.68 -7.00 -4.11
CA MET A 161 -3.72 -8.02 -4.53
C MET A 161 -4.02 -8.47 -5.94
N LEU A 162 -3.03 -8.39 -6.85
CA LEU A 162 -3.15 -8.92 -8.21
C LEU A 162 -2.40 -10.26 -8.29
N TRP A 163 -2.88 -11.15 -9.17
CA TRP A 163 -2.18 -12.40 -9.52
C TRP A 163 -1.59 -12.28 -10.90
N HIS A 164 -0.27 -12.27 -11.00
CA HIS A 164 0.43 -12.13 -12.27
C HIS A 164 1.69 -12.99 -12.32
N ALA A 165 1.81 -13.81 -13.37
CA ALA A 165 2.96 -14.70 -13.58
C ALA A 165 3.30 -15.56 -12.34
N GLY A 166 2.28 -16.15 -11.68
CA GLY A 166 2.45 -16.98 -10.48
C GLY A 166 2.86 -16.20 -9.22
N LYS A 167 2.68 -14.88 -9.20
CA LYS A 167 3.06 -14.03 -8.07
C LYS A 167 1.92 -13.13 -7.62
N VAL A 168 1.90 -12.89 -6.31
CA VAL A 168 1.05 -11.86 -5.69
C VAL A 168 1.74 -10.50 -5.80
N TRP A 169 1.02 -9.51 -6.33
CA TRP A 169 1.45 -8.13 -6.45
C TRP A 169 0.58 -7.23 -5.58
N LEU A 170 1.20 -6.41 -4.74
CA LEU A 170 0.49 -5.46 -3.89
C LEU A 170 0.29 -4.13 -4.62
N ILE A 171 -0.93 -3.58 -4.53
CA ILE A 171 -1.28 -2.29 -5.16
C ILE A 171 -2.05 -1.40 -4.18
N ASP A 172 -2.17 -0.12 -4.51
CA ASP A 172 -2.94 0.89 -3.76
C ASP A 172 -2.47 1.11 -2.31
N VAL A 173 -1.24 1.54 -2.18
CA VAL A 173 -0.59 1.82 -0.88
C VAL A 173 -0.70 3.28 -0.44
N SER A 174 -1.65 4.02 -0.98
CA SER A 174 -1.86 5.43 -0.60
C SER A 174 -2.26 5.58 0.86
N GLN A 175 -3.01 4.63 1.42
CA GLN A 175 -3.44 4.63 2.82
C GLN A 175 -2.40 4.06 3.78
N SER A 176 -1.34 3.39 3.28
CA SER A 176 -0.34 2.72 4.12
C SER A 176 0.32 3.67 5.11
N VAL A 177 0.43 3.23 6.34
CA VAL A 177 1.00 4.00 7.45
C VAL A 177 2.16 3.25 8.08
N GLU A 178 2.96 3.93 8.89
CA GLU A 178 3.98 3.24 9.68
C GLU A 178 3.35 2.54 10.90
N PRO A 179 3.97 1.46 11.41
CA PRO A 179 3.48 0.76 12.61
C PRO A 179 3.35 1.66 13.84
N THR A 180 4.13 2.73 13.90
CA THR A 180 4.11 3.74 14.97
C THR A 180 2.99 4.77 14.84
N HIS A 181 2.17 4.69 13.78
CA HIS A 181 0.97 5.50 13.64
C HIS A 181 -0.02 5.20 14.78
N PRO A 182 -0.76 6.20 15.33
CA PRO A 182 -1.71 5.99 16.43
C PRO A 182 -2.71 4.85 16.26
N HIS A 183 -3.02 4.52 15.01
CA HIS A 183 -3.89 3.40 14.62
C HIS A 183 -3.16 2.35 13.76
N GLY A 184 -1.84 2.24 13.88
CA GLY A 184 -1.04 1.38 13.01
C GLY A 184 -1.32 -0.10 13.22
N LEU A 185 -1.39 -0.52 14.47
CA LEU A 185 -1.67 -1.91 14.84
C LEU A 185 -3.15 -2.29 14.61
N GLU A 186 -4.08 -1.37 14.87
CA GLU A 186 -5.51 -1.54 14.52
C GLU A 186 -5.68 -1.79 13.02
N PHE A 187 -4.98 -1.01 12.18
CA PHE A 187 -5.02 -1.19 10.74
C PHE A 187 -4.39 -2.51 10.30
N LEU A 188 -3.28 -2.90 10.92
CA LEU A 188 -2.68 -4.21 10.67
C LEU A 188 -3.64 -5.35 11.03
N PHE A 189 -4.31 -5.27 12.17
CA PHE A 189 -5.27 -6.30 12.57
C PHE A 189 -6.44 -6.42 11.59
N ARG A 190 -6.92 -5.28 11.06
CA ARG A 190 -7.94 -5.28 10.01
C ARG A 190 -7.44 -5.91 8.71
N ASP A 191 -6.21 -5.62 8.30
CA ASP A 191 -5.57 -6.23 7.14
C ASP A 191 -5.45 -7.76 7.35
N CYS A 192 -5.00 -8.21 8.52
CA CYS A 192 -4.91 -9.62 8.89
C CYS A 192 -6.27 -10.31 8.83
N ARG A 193 -7.33 -9.67 9.32
CA ARG A 193 -8.70 -10.20 9.26
C ARG A 193 -9.17 -10.39 7.81
N ASN A 194 -8.97 -9.40 6.95
CA ASN A 194 -9.37 -9.49 5.55
C ASN A 194 -8.65 -10.63 4.84
N VAL A 195 -7.32 -10.73 5.03
CA VAL A 195 -6.48 -11.76 4.42
C VAL A 195 -6.85 -13.15 4.94
N SER A 196 -6.94 -13.33 6.26
CA SER A 196 -7.31 -14.59 6.89
C SER A 196 -8.65 -15.09 6.37
N GLN A 197 -9.68 -14.24 6.41
CA GLN A 197 -11.02 -14.61 5.96
C GLN A 197 -11.06 -14.95 4.46
N PHE A 198 -10.32 -14.25 3.62
CA PHE A 198 -10.26 -14.53 2.20
C PHE A 198 -9.68 -15.93 1.92
N PHE A 199 -8.52 -16.25 2.48
CA PHE A 199 -7.85 -17.51 2.22
C PHE A 199 -8.54 -18.71 2.91
N GLN A 200 -9.09 -18.53 4.11
CA GLN A 200 -9.89 -19.57 4.75
C GLN A 200 -11.16 -19.91 3.94
N LYS A 201 -11.87 -18.89 3.44
CA LYS A 201 -13.00 -19.07 2.52
C LYS A 201 -12.56 -19.68 1.18
N GLY A 202 -11.35 -19.43 0.75
CA GLY A 202 -10.72 -20.03 -0.41
C GLY A 202 -10.27 -21.49 -0.23
N GLY A 203 -10.45 -22.05 0.98
CA GLY A 203 -10.16 -23.45 1.28
C GLY A 203 -8.73 -23.74 1.73
N VAL A 204 -7.93 -22.72 2.02
CA VAL A 204 -6.56 -22.89 2.55
C VAL A 204 -6.65 -23.28 4.03
N LYS A 205 -6.47 -24.57 4.32
CA LYS A 205 -6.66 -25.13 5.67
C LYS A 205 -5.63 -24.64 6.69
N GLU A 206 -4.41 -24.36 6.23
CA GLU A 206 -3.31 -23.84 7.03
C GLU A 206 -3.35 -22.31 7.19
N ALA A 207 -4.35 -21.62 6.62
CA ALA A 207 -4.46 -20.18 6.78
C ALA A 207 -4.72 -19.83 8.25
N LEU A 208 -3.79 -19.09 8.82
CA LEU A 208 -3.86 -18.58 10.19
C LEU A 208 -5.12 -17.75 10.39
N ASN A 209 -5.69 -17.79 11.60
CA ASN A 209 -6.75 -16.84 11.95
C ASN A 209 -6.18 -15.42 12.10
N GLU A 210 -7.04 -14.42 12.21
CA GLU A 210 -6.62 -13.02 12.21
C GLU A 210 -5.66 -12.65 13.35
N ARG A 211 -5.78 -13.29 14.52
CA ARG A 211 -4.91 -13.03 15.69
C ARG A 211 -3.55 -13.71 15.53
N GLU A 212 -3.55 -14.95 15.08
CA GLU A 212 -2.32 -15.69 14.76
C GLU A 212 -1.54 -14.99 13.65
N LEU A 213 -2.25 -14.56 12.59
CA LEU A 213 -1.64 -13.83 11.47
C LEU A 213 -1.07 -12.49 11.93
N PHE A 214 -1.78 -11.75 12.77
CA PHE A 214 -1.29 -10.51 13.36
C PHE A 214 0.03 -10.72 14.14
N ASN A 215 0.06 -11.71 15.02
CA ASN A 215 1.28 -12.05 15.78
C ASN A 215 2.42 -12.48 14.85
N ALA A 216 2.15 -13.30 13.84
CA ALA A 216 3.15 -13.75 12.87
C ALA A 216 3.74 -12.59 12.04
N VAL A 217 2.96 -11.58 11.71
CA VAL A 217 3.39 -10.40 10.93
C VAL A 217 4.10 -9.39 11.82
N SER A 218 3.50 -9.00 12.94
CA SER A 218 4.04 -7.98 13.85
C SER A 218 5.25 -8.45 14.64
N GLY A 219 5.34 -9.75 14.90
CA GLY A 219 6.32 -10.34 15.83
C GLY A 219 5.92 -10.14 17.30
N LEU A 220 4.72 -9.64 17.57
CA LEU A 220 4.15 -9.55 18.90
C LEU A 220 3.60 -10.92 19.33
N SER A 221 3.41 -11.11 20.63
CA SER A 221 2.87 -12.35 21.22
C SER A 221 1.68 -12.03 22.09
N ILE A 222 0.64 -11.42 21.48
CA ILE A 222 -0.62 -11.14 22.15
C ILE A 222 -1.39 -12.45 22.34
N SER A 223 -1.70 -12.78 23.59
CA SER A 223 -2.43 -13.98 23.97
C SER A 223 -3.72 -13.57 24.70
N ALA A 224 -4.81 -13.44 23.93
CA ALA A 224 -6.11 -13.09 24.47
C ALA A 224 -7.14 -14.15 24.09
N ASP A 225 -8.05 -14.48 25.00
CA ASP A 225 -9.05 -15.53 24.81
C ASP A 225 -10.13 -15.12 23.80
N ASN A 226 -10.41 -13.83 23.72
CA ASN A 226 -11.43 -13.28 22.83
C ASN A 226 -10.93 -12.04 22.06
N GLU A 227 -11.73 -11.61 21.08
CA GLU A 227 -11.37 -10.46 20.23
C GLU A 227 -11.34 -9.14 21.00
N ALA A 228 -12.23 -8.96 21.99
CA ALA A 228 -12.31 -7.69 22.71
C ALA A 228 -11.03 -7.45 23.55
N ASP A 229 -10.56 -8.49 24.24
CA ASP A 229 -9.31 -8.42 25.00
C ASP A 229 -8.11 -8.24 24.09
N PHE A 230 -8.09 -8.90 22.92
CA PHE A 230 -7.05 -8.73 21.93
C PHE A 230 -6.96 -7.28 21.41
N LEU A 231 -8.10 -6.66 21.12
CA LEU A 231 -8.17 -5.26 20.70
C LEU A 231 -7.76 -4.31 21.83
N ALA A 232 -8.13 -4.61 23.07
CA ALA A 232 -7.70 -3.80 24.22
C ALA A 232 -6.18 -3.82 24.41
N GLU A 233 -5.52 -4.98 24.19
CA GLU A 233 -4.06 -5.06 24.21
C GLU A 233 -3.43 -4.26 23.06
N ILE A 234 -4.00 -4.32 21.84
CA ILE A 234 -3.56 -3.49 20.72
C ILE A 234 -3.64 -2.01 21.07
N GLU A 235 -4.77 -1.55 21.61
CA GLU A 235 -4.96 -0.15 22.00
C GLU A 235 -3.95 0.29 23.07
N ALA A 236 -3.68 -0.56 24.05
CA ALA A 236 -2.67 -0.30 25.07
C ALA A 236 -1.26 -0.14 24.46
N LEU A 237 -0.90 -1.00 23.51
CA LEU A 237 0.39 -0.91 22.80
C LEU A 237 0.50 0.34 21.93
N GLU A 238 -0.57 0.72 21.23
CA GLU A 238 -0.63 1.96 20.43
C GLU A 238 -0.42 3.19 21.32
N LYS A 239 -1.08 3.24 22.46
CA LYS A 239 -0.93 4.33 23.43
C LYS A 239 0.50 4.42 23.99
N MET A 240 1.13 3.28 24.28
CA MET A 240 2.54 3.26 24.68
C MET A 240 3.46 3.78 23.56
N ASN A 241 3.18 3.42 22.31
CA ASN A 241 3.95 3.90 21.16
C ASN A 241 3.79 5.41 20.97
N GLU A 242 2.59 5.96 21.13
CA GLU A 242 2.35 7.41 21.05
C GLU A 242 3.15 8.16 22.11
N ASP A 243 3.15 7.69 23.36
CA ASP A 243 3.92 8.28 24.45
C ASP A 243 5.43 8.25 24.15
N HIS A 244 5.92 7.17 23.55
CA HIS A 244 7.33 7.03 23.15
C HIS A 244 7.71 8.00 22.02
N VAL A 245 6.84 8.14 21.01
CA VAL A 245 7.06 9.06 19.87
C VAL A 245 7.01 10.52 20.35
N GLN A 246 6.12 10.85 21.27
CA GLN A 246 6.05 12.21 21.85
C GLN A 246 7.29 12.54 22.68
N LYS A 247 7.81 11.59 23.45
CA LYS A 247 9.03 11.77 24.28
C LYS A 247 10.32 11.81 23.47
N ASN A 248 10.39 11.06 22.37
CA ASN A 248 11.59 10.92 21.53
C ASN A 248 11.50 11.59 20.16
N GLY A 249 10.48 12.39 19.90
CA GLY A 249 10.04 12.92 18.61
C GLY A 249 11.03 13.76 17.78
N ARG A 250 12.32 13.80 18.17
CA ARG A 250 13.40 14.39 17.37
C ARG A 250 14.32 13.37 16.67
N LYS A 251 14.33 12.10 17.07
CA LYS A 251 15.23 11.09 16.47
C LYS A 251 14.66 10.39 15.25
N ALA A 252 13.35 10.21 15.14
CA ALA A 252 12.73 9.54 14.00
C ALA A 252 12.79 10.38 12.70
N ALA A 253 12.86 11.70 12.80
CA ALA A 253 12.99 12.60 11.65
C ALA A 253 14.37 12.51 10.95
N SER A 254 15.38 11.89 11.55
CA SER A 254 16.72 11.77 10.98
C SER A 254 16.83 10.69 9.90
N PHE A 255 15.99 9.65 9.94
CA PHE A 255 16.00 8.59 8.94
C PHE A 255 15.53 9.02 7.55
N LEU A 256 14.72 10.08 7.47
CA LEU A 256 14.19 10.59 6.20
C LEU A 256 15.12 11.61 5.51
N LYS A 257 16.16 12.09 6.20
CA LYS A 257 17.09 13.09 5.63
C LYS A 257 18.26 12.50 4.86
N ASP A 258 18.60 11.23 5.06
CA ASP A 258 19.79 10.61 4.47
C ASP A 258 19.51 9.74 3.23
N GLU A 259 18.28 9.46 2.92
CA GLU A 259 17.95 8.75 1.70
C GLU A 259 17.58 9.76 0.60
N GLY A 260 18.50 9.98 -0.30
CA GLY A 260 18.31 10.85 -1.47
C GLY A 260 16.98 10.55 -2.15
N SER A 261 16.09 11.53 -2.12
CA SER A 261 14.87 11.50 -2.92
C SER A 261 15.28 11.21 -4.36
N PRO A 262 14.61 10.30 -5.09
CA PRO A 262 14.84 10.16 -6.51
C PRO A 262 14.68 11.55 -7.14
N PRO A 263 15.51 11.91 -8.14
CA PRO A 263 15.45 13.22 -8.76
C PRO A 263 14.01 13.46 -9.22
N MET A 264 13.39 14.47 -8.61
CA MET A 264 12.06 14.89 -9.04
C MET A 264 12.26 15.62 -10.37
N LEU A 265 11.89 14.98 -11.47
CA LEU A 265 11.73 15.63 -12.75
C LEU A 265 10.52 16.58 -12.65
N TYR A 266 10.77 17.80 -12.18
CA TYR A 266 9.84 18.91 -12.34
C TYR A 266 10.00 19.42 -13.77
N ALA A 267 9.12 19.00 -14.67
CA ALA A 267 8.88 19.78 -15.88
C ALA A 267 7.98 20.97 -15.46
N GLU A 268 8.48 22.19 -15.66
CA GLU A 268 7.78 23.45 -15.47
C GLU A 268 6.47 23.53 -16.26
#